data_109c87627300d204ab4f1b21fd64f3aa
#
_entry.id   109c87627300d204ab4f1b21fd64f3aa
#
_cell.length_a   1.000
_cell.length_b   1.000
_cell.length_c   1.000
_cell.angle_alpha   90.00
_cell.angle_beta   90.00
_cell.angle_gamma   90.00
#
_symmetry.space_group_name_H-M   'P 1'
#
loop_
_entity.id
_entity.type
_entity.pdbx_description
1 polymer ?
#
loop_
_entity_poly.entity_id
_entity_poly.type
_entity_poly.pdbx_seq_one_letter_code
_entity_poly.pdbx_strand_id
1 'polypeptide(L)'
;MNETSTFTESLETRHSRWTFLSNAFGLLCSTLIGAIQGFTLFYYEAVVGLDATIVAIAMFLFLVYNAVNDPIFGFLIDRNLRFTRKWGRRFPWIVIGIVPWVFSVFLLFSVPNTIDGSTNPGAAFGWLLLTLALLDTFGTLVNINYKTIQIEKFRTEYERNRFTKYYAPLDILAIILGMLLPPLFTDMIPGDARASYSMMAAILAVIALIFGILSLPGNREDKIMIDRHYSPESVKRMNFFKAFKEAIKTKSFVVWFIFGICNGIWIALVVTNMLYITTFVLQVGGDMFLVILGLNLVGTLISIPIWLRYIRKTNNNKKAFVVAGLLSCVATFPLTFFQGLIDIIIMAFILGLAQGGLNSYIYTIVGPSVTEDVIVKMGKNQKGVLLGISAMLLRLVAYIDEFIIAVVHDTTGFIAGNDNYADMLAAVTLAGGDINLVLIGIRLIQGVIPGVVLLIGVLVFWKFFPITQEKLLSNKAKMKELGF
;
A
#
# COMPACT_ATOMS: atom_id res chain seq x y z
N MET A 1 22.75 29.47 36.02
CA MET A 1 22.72 27.97 35.94
C MET A 1 21.32 27.53 36.34
N ASN A 2 20.66 26.72 35.52
CA ASN A 2 19.47 25.89 35.80
C ASN A 2 18.08 26.31 35.34
N GLU A 3 17.85 27.28 34.48
CA GLU A 3 16.53 27.39 33.84
C GLU A 3 16.40 26.65 32.51
N THR A 4 17.50 26.38 31.83
CA THR A 4 17.51 25.59 30.59
C THR A 4 17.39 24.09 30.79
N SER A 5 17.82 23.55 31.95
CA SER A 5 17.74 22.11 32.26
C SER A 5 16.32 21.68 32.65
N THR A 6 15.57 22.55 33.32
CA THR A 6 14.15 22.29 33.71
C THR A 6 13.20 22.34 32.53
N PHE A 7 13.50 23.12 31.48
CA PHE A 7 12.69 23.19 30.26
C PHE A 7 12.86 21.93 29.38
N THR A 8 14.02 21.31 29.40
CA THR A 8 14.29 20.06 28.65
C THR A 8 13.69 18.82 29.34
N GLU A 9 13.67 18.77 30.66
CA GLU A 9 13.10 17.63 31.41
C GLU A 9 11.55 17.58 31.36
N SER A 10 10.86 18.71 31.25
CA SER A 10 9.40 18.78 31.15
C SER A 10 8.84 18.36 29.77
N LEU A 11 9.69 18.20 28.75
CA LEU A 11 9.31 17.75 27.41
C LEU A 11 9.37 16.22 27.23
N GLU A 12 9.92 15.47 28.16
CA GLU A 12 9.97 14.01 28.14
C GLU A 12 8.71 13.39 28.77
N THR A 13 7.60 13.40 28.03
CA THR A 13 6.49 12.51 28.34
C THR A 13 6.93 11.08 28.05
N ARG A 14 7.26 10.34 29.09
CA ARG A 14 7.65 8.92 28.97
C ARG A 14 6.42 8.05 28.86
N HIS A 15 6.02 7.72 27.63
CA HIS A 15 4.95 6.76 27.41
C HIS A 15 5.37 5.35 27.84
N SER A 16 4.38 4.57 28.29
CA SER A 16 4.59 3.17 28.70
C SER A 16 4.86 2.27 27.50
N ARG A 17 5.49 1.11 27.73
CA ARG A 17 5.69 0.09 26.68
C ARG A 17 4.36 -0.35 26.05
N TRP A 18 3.32 -0.44 26.87
CA TRP A 18 1.97 -0.80 26.42
C TRP A 18 1.39 0.26 25.48
N THR A 19 1.62 1.54 25.72
CA THR A 19 1.17 2.62 24.83
C THR A 19 1.77 2.48 23.41
N PHE A 20 3.07 2.18 23.32
CA PHE A 20 3.72 1.96 22.04
C PHE A 20 3.18 0.72 21.34
N LEU A 21 3.07 -0.41 22.04
CA LEU A 21 2.58 -1.67 21.50
C LEU A 21 1.12 -1.55 21.05
N SER A 22 0.28 -0.99 21.92
CA SER A 22 -1.14 -0.77 21.61
C SER A 22 -1.32 0.12 20.40
N ASN A 23 -0.59 1.26 20.32
CA ASN A 23 -0.66 2.09 19.10
C ASN A 23 -0.22 1.29 17.86
N ALA A 24 0.85 0.50 17.93
CA ALA A 24 1.35 -0.28 16.81
C ALA A 24 0.35 -1.36 16.30
N PHE A 25 -0.56 -1.87 17.14
CA PHE A 25 -1.63 -2.78 16.68
C PHE A 25 -2.60 -2.14 15.68
N GLY A 26 -2.73 -0.81 15.66
CA GLY A 26 -3.51 -0.13 14.61
C GLY A 26 -2.93 -0.32 13.22
N LEU A 27 -1.62 -0.52 13.09
CA LEU A 27 -0.97 -0.87 11.84
C LEU A 27 -1.40 -2.26 11.36
N LEU A 28 -1.40 -3.26 12.24
CA LEU A 28 -1.87 -4.61 11.91
C LEU A 28 -3.30 -4.58 11.35
N CYS A 29 -4.20 -3.84 11.99
CA CYS A 29 -5.56 -3.64 11.50
C CYS A 29 -5.57 -3.05 10.09
N SER A 30 -4.82 -1.95 9.86
CA SER A 30 -4.79 -1.25 8.57
C SER A 30 -4.16 -2.10 7.46
N THR A 31 -3.08 -2.81 7.76
CA THR A 31 -2.36 -3.62 6.78
C THR A 31 -3.17 -4.86 6.39
N LEU A 32 -3.85 -5.52 7.34
CA LEU A 32 -4.74 -6.64 7.04
C LEU A 32 -5.89 -6.21 6.12
N ILE A 33 -6.56 -5.10 6.43
CA ILE A 33 -7.63 -4.58 5.59
C ILE A 33 -7.12 -4.24 4.17
N GLY A 34 -5.95 -3.59 4.07
CA GLY A 34 -5.35 -3.26 2.78
C GLY A 34 -4.96 -4.49 1.96
N ALA A 35 -4.46 -5.55 2.62
CA ALA A 35 -4.08 -6.78 1.93
C ALA A 35 -5.29 -7.53 1.35
N ILE A 36 -6.40 -7.58 2.10
CA ILE A 36 -7.64 -8.21 1.62
C ILE A 36 -8.17 -7.50 0.37
N GLN A 37 -8.04 -6.18 0.29
CA GLN A 37 -8.45 -5.42 -0.89
C GLN A 37 -7.74 -5.86 -2.18
N GLY A 38 -6.52 -6.37 -2.11
CA GLY A 38 -5.80 -6.90 -3.26
C GLY A 38 -6.48 -8.08 -3.96
N PHE A 39 -7.48 -8.71 -3.31
CA PHE A 39 -8.26 -9.81 -3.88
C PHE A 39 -9.54 -9.32 -4.58
N THR A 40 -9.84 -8.03 -4.57
CA THR A 40 -11.11 -7.49 -5.06
C THR A 40 -11.32 -7.75 -6.55
N LEU A 41 -10.32 -7.48 -7.40
CA LEU A 41 -10.43 -7.69 -8.83
C LEU A 41 -10.73 -9.15 -9.14
N PHE A 42 -9.92 -10.09 -8.62
CA PHE A 42 -10.14 -11.52 -8.84
C PHE A 42 -11.51 -11.99 -8.36
N TYR A 43 -11.93 -11.56 -7.17
CA TYR A 43 -13.23 -11.93 -6.61
C TYR A 43 -14.38 -11.46 -7.48
N TYR A 44 -14.37 -10.19 -7.90
CA TYR A 44 -15.47 -9.66 -8.72
C TYR A 44 -15.45 -10.19 -10.14
N GLU A 45 -14.30 -10.41 -10.74
CA GLU A 45 -14.18 -10.95 -12.09
C GLU A 45 -14.42 -12.46 -12.14
N ALA A 46 -13.61 -13.25 -11.43
CA ALA A 46 -13.65 -14.70 -11.54
C ALA A 46 -14.81 -15.34 -10.77
N VAL A 47 -15.18 -14.80 -9.57
CA VAL A 47 -16.18 -15.43 -8.69
C VAL A 47 -17.56 -14.81 -8.81
N VAL A 48 -17.67 -13.48 -8.88
CA VAL A 48 -18.97 -12.78 -9.01
C VAL A 48 -19.42 -12.75 -10.47
N GLY A 49 -18.50 -12.80 -11.43
CA GLY A 49 -18.79 -12.78 -12.86
C GLY A 49 -18.93 -11.39 -13.44
N LEU A 50 -18.39 -10.36 -12.79
CA LEU A 50 -18.38 -9.00 -13.31
C LEU A 50 -17.17 -8.79 -14.21
N ASP A 51 -17.40 -8.37 -15.45
CA ASP A 51 -16.33 -8.09 -16.41
C ASP A 51 -15.22 -7.18 -15.85
N ALA A 52 -13.96 -7.52 -16.14
CA ALA A 52 -12.79 -6.79 -15.60
C ALA A 52 -12.80 -5.31 -15.95
N THR A 53 -13.27 -4.93 -17.15
CA THR A 53 -13.42 -3.53 -17.57
C THR A 53 -14.42 -2.79 -16.69
N ILE A 54 -15.54 -3.43 -16.32
CA ILE A 54 -16.54 -2.84 -15.42
C ILE A 54 -15.96 -2.69 -14.01
N VAL A 55 -15.19 -3.68 -13.53
CA VAL A 55 -14.47 -3.58 -12.25
C VAL A 55 -13.46 -2.43 -12.28
N ALA A 56 -12.66 -2.31 -13.33
CA ALA A 56 -11.70 -1.23 -13.49
C ALA A 56 -12.37 0.16 -13.54
N ILE A 57 -13.53 0.29 -14.17
CA ILE A 57 -14.33 1.52 -14.15
C ILE A 57 -14.82 1.83 -12.75
N ALA A 58 -15.29 0.82 -11.98
CA ALA A 58 -15.70 1.01 -10.60
C ALA A 58 -14.53 1.52 -9.74
N MET A 59 -13.34 0.94 -9.90
CA MET A 59 -12.13 1.36 -9.19
C MET A 59 -11.69 2.78 -9.57
N PHE A 60 -11.82 3.16 -10.85
CA PHE A 60 -11.58 4.53 -11.27
C PHE A 60 -12.56 5.53 -10.66
N LEU A 61 -13.86 5.22 -10.65
CA LEU A 61 -14.85 6.06 -9.98
C LEU A 61 -14.63 6.15 -8.46
N PHE A 62 -14.21 5.04 -7.87
CA PHE A 62 -13.79 5.02 -6.47
C PHE A 62 -12.58 5.92 -6.20
N LEU A 63 -11.60 5.97 -7.11
CA LEU A 63 -10.48 6.91 -7.02
C LEU A 63 -10.95 8.37 -7.01
N VAL A 64 -11.91 8.72 -7.87
CA VAL A 64 -12.51 10.08 -7.90
C VAL A 64 -13.23 10.36 -6.58
N TYR A 65 -14.00 9.38 -6.07
CA TYR A 65 -14.64 9.48 -4.76
C TYR A 65 -13.65 9.74 -3.64
N ASN A 66 -12.57 8.97 -3.57
CA ASN A 66 -11.51 9.10 -2.55
C ASN A 66 -10.87 10.52 -2.58
N ALA A 67 -10.61 11.06 -3.79
CA ALA A 67 -10.05 12.40 -3.95
C ALA A 67 -10.95 13.50 -3.38
N VAL A 68 -12.26 13.30 -3.35
CA VAL A 68 -13.24 14.23 -2.76
C VAL A 68 -13.47 13.94 -1.28
N ASN A 69 -13.50 12.68 -0.90
CA ASN A 69 -13.80 12.19 0.45
C ASN A 69 -12.73 12.64 1.47
N ASP A 70 -11.45 12.48 1.15
CA ASP A 70 -10.34 12.83 2.06
C ASP A 70 -10.36 14.30 2.52
N PRO A 71 -10.51 15.32 1.65
CA PRO A 71 -10.65 16.71 2.08
C PRO A 71 -11.88 16.99 2.94
N ILE A 72 -13.03 16.35 2.61
CA ILE A 72 -14.27 16.54 3.37
C ILE A 72 -14.10 16.03 4.79
N PHE A 73 -13.59 14.83 4.97
CA PHE A 73 -13.35 14.27 6.30
C PHE A 73 -12.23 14.99 7.04
N GLY A 74 -11.17 15.42 6.34
CA GLY A 74 -10.15 16.28 6.92
C GLY A 74 -10.73 17.55 7.54
N PHE A 75 -11.64 18.21 6.82
CA PHE A 75 -12.34 19.39 7.33
C PHE A 75 -13.31 19.06 8.49
N LEU A 76 -14.04 17.94 8.40
CA LEU A 76 -14.97 17.51 9.45
C LEU A 76 -14.24 17.18 10.77
N ILE A 77 -13.13 16.46 10.68
CA ILE A 77 -12.29 16.06 11.83
C ILE A 77 -11.69 17.31 12.50
N ASP A 78 -11.39 18.35 11.73
CA ASP A 78 -10.77 19.57 12.22
C ASP A 78 -11.75 20.50 12.94
N ARG A 79 -13.04 20.21 12.94
CA ARG A 79 -14.05 20.98 13.68
C ARG A 79 -14.01 20.72 15.19
N ASN A 80 -14.18 21.79 15.97
CA ASN A 80 -14.32 21.70 17.42
C ASN A 80 -15.74 21.23 17.78
N LEU A 81 -15.89 19.95 18.07
CA LEU A 81 -17.14 19.35 18.50
C LEU A 81 -17.21 19.30 20.02
N ARG A 82 -18.41 19.16 20.63
CA ARG A 82 -18.59 19.18 22.08
C ARG A 82 -17.78 18.09 22.82
N PHE A 83 -17.57 16.95 22.20
CA PHE A 83 -16.83 15.84 22.80
C PHE A 83 -15.30 15.98 22.68
N THR A 84 -14.78 16.87 21.81
CA THR A 84 -13.34 17.00 21.56
C THR A 84 -12.55 17.52 22.77
N ARG A 85 -13.19 18.29 23.64
CA ARG A 85 -12.55 18.75 24.90
C ARG A 85 -12.29 17.65 25.90
N LYS A 86 -13.12 16.58 25.91
CA LYS A 86 -13.02 15.47 26.89
C LYS A 86 -12.22 14.29 26.38
N TRP A 87 -12.41 13.93 25.11
CA TRP A 87 -11.88 12.71 24.50
C TRP A 87 -10.72 12.96 23.54
N GLY A 88 -10.40 14.23 23.27
CA GLY A 88 -9.50 14.61 22.20
C GLY A 88 -10.23 14.83 20.88
N ARG A 89 -9.52 15.37 19.89
CA ARG A 89 -10.09 15.73 18.59
C ARG A 89 -10.14 14.55 17.63
N ARG A 90 -9.20 13.62 17.74
CA ARG A 90 -8.95 12.55 16.78
C ARG A 90 -9.43 11.17 17.28
N PHE A 91 -9.22 10.88 18.56
CA PHE A 91 -9.54 9.59 19.15
C PHE A 91 -11.01 9.15 18.96
N PRO A 92 -12.03 10.01 19.14
CA PRO A 92 -13.43 9.61 18.93
C PRO A 92 -13.72 9.10 17.52
N TRP A 93 -13.07 9.67 16.50
CA TRP A 93 -13.26 9.25 15.12
C TRP A 93 -12.69 7.87 14.86
N ILE A 94 -11.57 7.50 15.50
CA ILE A 94 -11.04 6.15 15.46
C ILE A 94 -12.04 5.16 16.07
N VAL A 95 -12.58 5.48 17.24
CA VAL A 95 -13.55 4.60 17.94
C VAL A 95 -14.82 4.39 17.11
N ILE A 96 -15.37 5.46 16.53
CA ILE A 96 -16.58 5.39 15.69
C ILE A 96 -16.31 4.67 14.37
N GLY A 97 -15.12 4.86 13.79
CA GLY A 97 -14.78 4.36 12.45
C GLY A 97 -14.36 2.89 12.41
N ILE A 98 -13.74 2.34 13.46
CA ILE A 98 -13.17 0.97 13.43
C ILE A 98 -14.19 -0.09 13.06
N VAL A 99 -15.32 -0.15 13.74
CA VAL A 99 -16.33 -1.20 13.53
C VAL A 99 -16.94 -1.12 12.13
N PRO A 100 -17.46 0.04 11.68
CA PRO A 100 -17.98 0.16 10.31
C PRO A 100 -16.92 -0.09 9.24
N TRP A 101 -15.66 0.30 9.48
CA TRP A 101 -14.56 0.05 8.55
C TRP A 101 -14.31 -1.43 8.33
N VAL A 102 -14.14 -2.16 9.42
CA VAL A 102 -13.94 -3.62 9.38
C VAL A 102 -15.15 -4.33 8.78
N PHE A 103 -16.37 -3.89 9.12
CA PHE A 103 -17.60 -4.46 8.54
C PHE A 103 -17.72 -4.20 7.04
N SER A 104 -17.23 -3.06 6.54
CA SER A 104 -17.22 -2.77 5.11
C SER A 104 -16.36 -3.74 4.30
N VAL A 105 -15.26 -4.26 4.87
CA VAL A 105 -14.45 -5.33 4.26
C VAL A 105 -15.26 -6.60 4.10
N PHE A 106 -15.99 -6.99 5.13
CA PHE A 106 -16.87 -8.16 5.06
C PHE A 106 -17.94 -7.99 3.96
N LEU A 107 -18.58 -6.81 3.89
CA LEU A 107 -19.58 -6.53 2.84
C LEU A 107 -18.97 -6.58 1.43
N LEU A 108 -17.74 -6.12 1.25
CA LEU A 108 -17.07 -6.12 -0.05
C LEU A 108 -16.97 -7.54 -0.64
N PHE A 109 -16.69 -8.55 0.19
CA PHE A 109 -16.57 -9.95 -0.21
C PHE A 109 -17.82 -10.80 0.10
N SER A 110 -18.94 -10.18 0.47
CA SER A 110 -20.20 -10.84 0.76
C SER A 110 -21.30 -10.31 -0.17
N VAL A 111 -21.08 -10.48 -1.49
CA VAL A 111 -22.05 -10.12 -2.51
C VAL A 111 -23.26 -11.05 -2.37
N PRO A 112 -24.49 -10.53 -2.24
CA PRO A 112 -25.69 -11.36 -2.15
C PRO A 112 -25.82 -12.31 -3.34
N ASN A 113 -26.26 -13.54 -3.12
CA ASN A 113 -26.44 -14.56 -4.17
C ASN A 113 -27.46 -14.14 -5.25
N THR A 114 -28.32 -13.18 -4.96
CA THR A 114 -29.27 -12.59 -5.93
C THR A 114 -28.59 -11.65 -6.93
N ILE A 115 -27.33 -11.27 -6.66
CA ILE A 115 -26.52 -10.41 -7.52
C ILE A 115 -25.51 -11.27 -8.25
N ASP A 116 -25.67 -11.41 -9.54
CA ASP A 116 -24.74 -12.11 -10.43
C ASP A 116 -24.21 -11.11 -11.46
N GLY A 117 -22.89 -11.06 -11.59
CA GLY A 117 -22.22 -10.07 -12.45
C GLY A 117 -22.48 -10.31 -13.93
N SER A 118 -22.67 -11.55 -14.35
CA SER A 118 -22.95 -11.92 -15.75
C SER A 118 -24.37 -11.57 -16.18
N THR A 119 -25.35 -11.79 -15.30
CA THR A 119 -26.77 -11.56 -15.60
C THR A 119 -27.27 -10.18 -15.19
N ASN A 120 -26.67 -9.59 -14.14
CA ASN A 120 -27.04 -8.26 -13.64
C ASN A 120 -25.80 -7.42 -13.28
N PRO A 121 -24.99 -7.03 -14.29
CA PRO A 121 -23.75 -6.30 -14.05
C PRO A 121 -23.94 -4.96 -13.34
N GLY A 122 -25.09 -4.29 -13.54
CA GLY A 122 -25.42 -3.03 -12.88
C GLY A 122 -25.58 -3.16 -11.37
N ALA A 123 -26.19 -4.24 -10.89
CA ALA A 123 -26.31 -4.49 -9.45
C ALA A 123 -24.97 -4.85 -8.82
N ALA A 124 -24.16 -5.68 -9.48
CA ALA A 124 -22.81 -6.04 -9.01
C ALA A 124 -21.89 -4.81 -8.97
N PHE A 125 -21.92 -3.97 -9.99
CA PHE A 125 -21.23 -2.69 -10.05
C PHE A 125 -21.65 -1.73 -8.92
N GLY A 126 -22.95 -1.58 -8.71
CA GLY A 126 -23.49 -0.75 -7.63
C GLY A 126 -23.08 -1.24 -6.24
N TRP A 127 -23.09 -2.57 -6.02
CA TRP A 127 -22.62 -3.18 -4.77
C TRP A 127 -21.14 -2.93 -4.54
N LEU A 128 -20.31 -3.11 -5.58
CA LEU A 128 -18.86 -2.84 -5.51
C LEU A 128 -18.60 -1.37 -5.15
N LEU A 129 -19.20 -0.42 -5.85
CA LEU A 129 -19.02 1.00 -5.56
C LEU A 129 -19.48 1.39 -4.16
N LEU A 130 -20.63 0.89 -3.73
CA LEU A 130 -21.16 1.16 -2.39
C LEU A 130 -20.23 0.65 -1.31
N THR A 131 -19.77 -0.59 -1.42
CA THR A 131 -18.91 -1.21 -0.41
C THR A 131 -17.52 -0.58 -0.38
N LEU A 132 -16.95 -0.22 -1.54
CA LEU A 132 -15.70 0.55 -1.61
C LEU A 132 -15.85 1.95 -1.01
N ALA A 133 -16.95 2.64 -1.27
CA ALA A 133 -17.21 3.96 -0.70
C ALA A 133 -17.34 3.91 0.83
N LEU A 134 -18.01 2.90 1.38
CA LEU A 134 -18.10 2.67 2.83
C LEU A 134 -16.73 2.37 3.42
N LEU A 135 -15.98 1.47 2.76
CA LEU A 135 -14.65 1.07 3.19
C LEU A 135 -13.69 2.27 3.25
N ASP A 136 -13.69 3.12 2.25
CA ASP A 136 -12.84 4.31 2.21
C ASP A 136 -13.29 5.37 3.22
N THR A 137 -14.58 5.63 3.31
CA THR A 137 -15.14 6.61 4.25
C THR A 137 -14.69 6.33 5.69
N PHE A 138 -14.92 5.12 6.16
CA PHE A 138 -14.55 4.73 7.51
C PHE A 138 -13.04 4.49 7.65
N GLY A 139 -12.38 4.01 6.59
CA GLY A 139 -10.93 3.89 6.53
C GLY A 139 -10.22 5.23 6.64
N THR A 140 -10.70 6.25 5.96
CA THR A 140 -10.20 7.62 6.05
C THR A 140 -10.35 8.19 7.46
N LEU A 141 -11.52 7.99 8.09
CA LEU A 141 -11.74 8.39 9.48
C LEU A 141 -10.72 7.75 10.44
N VAL A 142 -10.45 6.47 10.28
CA VAL A 142 -9.50 5.77 11.15
C VAL A 142 -8.06 6.14 10.81
N ASN A 143 -7.64 5.98 9.56
CA ASN A 143 -6.23 6.07 9.17
C ASN A 143 -5.64 7.47 9.26
N ILE A 144 -6.39 8.53 8.90
CA ILE A 144 -5.91 9.92 9.02
C ILE A 144 -5.68 10.25 10.49
N ASN A 145 -6.63 9.91 11.36
CA ASN A 145 -6.52 10.20 12.78
C ASN A 145 -5.43 9.36 13.44
N TYR A 146 -5.34 8.07 13.11
CA TYR A 146 -4.31 7.16 13.60
C TYR A 146 -2.90 7.68 13.29
N LYS A 147 -2.59 7.96 12.02
CA LYS A 147 -1.28 8.48 11.61
C LYS A 147 -0.95 9.83 12.25
N THR A 148 -1.94 10.68 12.41
CA THR A 148 -1.71 11.99 13.02
C THR A 148 -1.45 11.88 14.52
N ILE A 149 -2.18 11.02 15.25
CA ILE A 149 -1.90 10.75 16.67
C ILE A 149 -0.47 10.23 16.85
N GLN A 150 0.02 9.34 16.00
CA GLN A 150 1.41 8.86 16.08
C GLN A 150 2.42 10.03 16.05
N ILE A 151 2.25 10.97 15.12
CA ILE A 151 3.16 12.12 14.96
C ILE A 151 3.03 13.10 16.13
N GLU A 152 1.82 13.35 16.60
CA GLU A 152 1.54 14.33 17.65
C GLU A 152 1.85 13.81 19.05
N LYS A 153 1.77 12.49 19.27
CA LYS A 153 2.00 11.83 20.55
C LYS A 153 3.48 11.53 20.78
N PHE A 154 4.14 10.88 19.83
CA PHE A 154 5.57 10.50 19.95
C PHE A 154 6.46 11.60 19.38
N ARG A 155 6.81 12.60 20.19
CA ARG A 155 7.43 13.85 19.73
C ARG A 155 8.93 13.83 19.74
N THR A 156 9.53 13.28 20.80
CA THR A 156 10.98 13.26 20.95
C THR A 156 11.59 12.17 20.07
N GLU A 157 12.83 12.38 19.65
CA GLU A 157 13.58 11.38 18.89
C GLU A 157 13.71 10.07 19.68
N TYR A 158 13.88 10.16 20.99
CA TYR A 158 13.92 9.02 21.90
C TYR A 158 12.63 8.21 21.87
N GLU A 159 11.46 8.84 21.95
CA GLU A 159 10.15 8.16 21.89
C GLU A 159 9.88 7.55 20.52
N ARG A 160 10.23 8.26 19.45
CA ARG A 160 10.10 7.73 18.06
C ARG A 160 10.97 6.50 17.85
N ASN A 161 12.22 6.53 18.31
CA ASN A 161 13.12 5.38 18.26
C ASN A 161 12.59 4.21 19.08
N ARG A 162 12.01 4.50 20.24
CA ARG A 162 11.40 3.48 21.11
C ARG A 162 10.13 2.92 20.51
N PHE A 163 9.27 3.74 19.94
CA PHE A 163 8.08 3.32 19.21
C PHE A 163 8.45 2.40 18.03
N THR A 164 9.47 2.77 17.25
CA THR A 164 9.92 1.98 16.08
C THR A 164 10.34 0.55 16.48
N LYS A 165 10.87 0.34 17.68
CA LYS A 165 11.20 -1.01 18.18
C LYS A 165 9.99 -1.95 18.27
N TYR A 166 8.81 -1.40 18.55
CA TYR A 166 7.55 -2.17 18.59
C TYR A 166 6.85 -2.17 17.23
N TYR A 167 6.89 -1.03 16.54
CA TYR A 167 6.23 -0.83 15.26
C TYR A 167 6.83 -1.72 14.16
N ALA A 168 8.15 -1.72 13.96
CA ALA A 168 8.78 -2.40 12.84
C ALA A 168 8.57 -3.94 12.83
N PRO A 169 8.68 -4.68 13.93
CA PRO A 169 8.34 -6.11 13.93
C PRO A 169 6.86 -6.38 13.64
N LEU A 170 5.96 -5.52 14.14
CA LEU A 170 4.53 -5.66 13.88
C LEU A 170 4.16 -5.28 12.45
N ASP A 171 4.89 -4.35 11.82
CA ASP A 171 4.72 -4.03 10.40
C ASP A 171 5.08 -5.23 9.51
N ILE A 172 6.21 -5.87 9.79
CA ILE A 172 6.61 -7.09 9.10
C ILE A 172 5.59 -8.21 9.32
N LEU A 173 5.15 -8.41 10.57
CA LEU A 173 4.11 -9.40 10.89
C LEU A 173 2.79 -9.10 10.17
N ALA A 174 2.39 -7.82 10.11
CA ALA A 174 1.18 -7.39 9.42
C ALA A 174 1.23 -7.69 7.92
N ILE A 175 2.37 -7.41 7.28
CA ILE A 175 2.60 -7.73 5.86
C ILE A 175 2.52 -9.24 5.65
N ILE A 176 3.20 -10.04 6.48
CA ILE A 176 3.18 -11.50 6.40
C ILE A 176 1.75 -12.02 6.56
N LEU A 177 1.04 -11.62 7.61
CA LEU A 177 -0.33 -12.06 7.85
C LEU A 177 -1.27 -11.60 6.72
N GLY A 178 -1.13 -10.36 6.25
CA GLY A 178 -1.94 -9.81 5.17
C GLY A 178 -1.75 -10.52 3.83
N MET A 179 -0.53 -10.99 3.55
CA MET A 179 -0.24 -11.76 2.33
C MET A 179 -0.60 -13.24 2.46
N LEU A 180 -0.38 -13.82 3.64
CA LEU A 180 -0.50 -15.27 3.82
C LEU A 180 -1.90 -15.72 4.26
N LEU A 181 -2.63 -14.94 5.06
CA LEU A 181 -3.92 -15.38 5.58
C LEU A 181 -5.04 -15.45 4.53
N PRO A 182 -5.24 -14.47 3.64
CA PRO A 182 -6.35 -14.51 2.71
C PRO A 182 -6.38 -15.79 1.86
N PRO A 183 -5.29 -16.22 1.19
CA PRO A 183 -5.32 -17.39 0.33
C PRO A 183 -5.61 -18.71 1.04
N LEU A 184 -5.36 -18.79 2.36
CA LEU A 184 -5.69 -19.99 3.15
C LEU A 184 -7.20 -20.26 3.23
N PHE A 185 -8.01 -19.24 3.00
CA PHE A 185 -9.45 -19.30 3.18
C PHE A 185 -10.24 -19.24 1.87
N THR A 186 -9.59 -19.01 0.72
CA THR A 186 -10.26 -18.90 -0.58
C THR A 186 -10.91 -20.20 -1.04
N ASP A 187 -10.39 -21.35 -0.59
CA ASP A 187 -10.88 -22.70 -0.96
C ASP A 187 -11.50 -23.44 0.24
N MET A 188 -11.95 -22.73 1.27
CA MET A 188 -12.44 -23.32 2.51
C MET A 188 -13.72 -24.13 2.35
N ILE A 189 -14.61 -23.72 1.42
CA ILE A 189 -15.87 -24.37 1.13
C ILE A 189 -15.78 -24.92 -0.28
N PRO A 190 -15.55 -26.25 -0.43
CA PRO A 190 -15.42 -26.86 -1.74
C PRO A 190 -16.68 -26.64 -2.60
N GLY A 191 -16.50 -26.15 -3.83
CA GLY A 191 -17.59 -25.92 -4.78
C GLY A 191 -18.40 -24.63 -4.55
N ASP A 192 -18.07 -23.82 -3.56
CA ASP A 192 -18.68 -22.51 -3.34
C ASP A 192 -17.63 -21.44 -3.05
N ALA A 193 -17.05 -20.88 -4.10
CA ALA A 193 -16.04 -19.84 -4.01
C ALA A 193 -16.60 -18.56 -3.35
N ARG A 194 -17.86 -18.18 -3.62
CA ARG A 194 -18.48 -16.99 -2.99
C ARG A 194 -18.55 -17.15 -1.47
N ALA A 195 -19.00 -18.29 -0.98
CA ALA A 195 -19.05 -18.57 0.45
C ALA A 195 -17.64 -18.60 1.07
N SER A 196 -16.65 -19.17 0.37
CA SER A 196 -15.25 -19.19 0.81
C SER A 196 -14.68 -17.79 0.97
N TYR A 197 -14.87 -16.91 -0.01
CA TYR A 197 -14.42 -15.50 0.08
C TYR A 197 -15.17 -14.70 1.16
N SER A 198 -16.47 -14.92 1.34
CA SER A 198 -17.22 -14.30 2.43
C SER A 198 -16.71 -14.76 3.79
N MET A 199 -16.41 -16.04 3.94
CA MET A 199 -15.84 -16.61 5.18
C MET A 199 -14.42 -16.07 5.43
N MET A 200 -13.57 -16.04 4.40
CA MET A 200 -12.26 -15.38 4.45
C MET A 200 -12.39 -13.96 5.01
N ALA A 201 -13.25 -13.13 4.39
CA ALA A 201 -13.45 -11.76 4.81
C ALA A 201 -13.98 -11.65 6.24
N ALA A 202 -14.89 -12.53 6.66
CA ALA A 202 -15.41 -12.56 8.02
C ALA A 202 -14.32 -12.87 9.05
N ILE A 203 -13.50 -13.90 8.81
CA ILE A 203 -12.40 -14.29 9.71
C ILE A 203 -11.38 -13.15 9.83
N LEU A 204 -10.94 -12.61 8.69
CA LEU A 204 -9.95 -11.54 8.66
C LEU A 204 -10.50 -10.22 9.23
N ALA A 205 -11.79 -9.94 9.05
CA ALA A 205 -12.47 -8.83 9.68
C ALA A 205 -12.47 -8.95 11.20
N VAL A 206 -12.76 -10.14 11.75
CA VAL A 206 -12.68 -10.38 13.19
C VAL A 206 -11.25 -10.18 13.72
N ILE A 207 -10.24 -10.69 13.03
CA ILE A 207 -8.84 -10.50 13.40
C ILE A 207 -8.47 -9.01 13.36
N ALA A 208 -8.82 -8.30 12.28
CA ALA A 208 -8.58 -6.87 12.15
C ALA A 208 -9.30 -6.07 13.25
N LEU A 209 -10.53 -6.45 13.61
CA LEU A 209 -11.30 -5.82 14.68
C LEU A 209 -10.62 -5.99 16.05
N ILE A 210 -10.11 -7.17 16.33
CA ILE A 210 -9.36 -7.44 17.58
C ILE A 210 -8.15 -6.51 17.67
N PHE A 211 -7.34 -6.42 16.63
CA PHE A 211 -6.19 -5.51 16.61
C PHE A 211 -6.61 -4.03 16.62
N GLY A 212 -7.71 -3.69 15.96
CA GLY A 212 -8.30 -2.36 16.01
C GLY A 212 -8.69 -1.95 17.45
N ILE A 213 -9.37 -2.82 18.18
CA ILE A 213 -9.76 -2.59 19.59
C ILE A 213 -8.52 -2.53 20.47
N LEU A 214 -7.55 -3.43 20.31
CA LEU A 214 -6.29 -3.41 21.06
C LEU A 214 -5.48 -2.14 20.81
N SER A 215 -5.69 -1.47 19.68
CA SER A 215 -5.04 -0.21 19.37
C SER A 215 -5.61 1.00 20.10
N LEU A 216 -6.85 0.94 20.60
CA LEU A 216 -7.56 2.08 21.17
C LEU A 216 -6.85 2.72 22.38
N PRO A 217 -6.34 1.97 23.38
CA PRO A 217 -5.65 2.57 24.51
C PRO A 217 -4.41 3.38 24.09
N GLY A 218 -3.65 2.88 23.11
CA GLY A 218 -2.46 3.55 22.59
C GLY A 218 -2.78 4.81 21.76
N ASN A 219 -3.95 4.87 21.17
CA ASN A 219 -4.43 5.99 20.37
C ASN A 219 -5.18 7.07 21.16
N ARG A 220 -5.41 6.88 22.46
CA ARG A 220 -6.05 7.90 23.30
C ARG A 220 -5.16 9.13 23.38
N GLU A 221 -5.74 10.31 23.14
CA GLU A 221 -5.00 11.57 23.23
C GLU A 221 -4.68 11.92 24.68
N ASP A 222 -3.44 12.40 24.90
CA ASP A 222 -2.99 12.84 26.21
C ASP A 222 -3.48 14.27 26.48
N LYS A 223 -3.57 14.63 27.77
CA LYS A 223 -3.98 15.98 28.18
C LYS A 223 -3.13 17.08 27.51
N ILE A 224 -1.83 16.86 27.38
CA ILE A 224 -0.90 17.78 26.71
C ILE A 224 -1.27 17.98 25.23
N MET A 225 -1.70 16.94 24.52
CA MET A 225 -2.15 17.03 23.13
C MET A 225 -3.44 17.85 23.03
N ILE A 226 -4.40 17.60 23.95
CA ILE A 226 -5.68 18.31 24.01
C ILE A 226 -5.45 19.79 24.30
N ASP A 227 -4.67 20.12 25.34
CA ASP A 227 -4.40 21.51 25.76
C ASP A 227 -3.68 22.30 24.66
N ARG A 228 -2.73 21.68 23.96
CA ARG A 228 -1.99 22.30 22.87
C ARG A 228 -2.87 22.61 21.65
N HIS A 229 -3.87 21.79 21.40
CA HIS A 229 -4.80 22.03 20.30
C HIS A 229 -5.62 23.31 20.50
N TYR A 230 -5.91 23.65 21.72
CA TYR A 230 -6.64 24.89 22.09
C TYR A 230 -5.71 26.10 22.36
N SER A 231 -4.39 25.94 22.22
CA SER A 231 -3.40 27.03 22.34
C SER A 231 -3.43 27.97 21.12
N PRO A 232 -3.28 29.30 21.32
CA PRO A 232 -3.29 30.31 20.23
C PRO A 232 -2.13 30.19 19.23
N GLU A 233 -1.06 29.47 19.57
CA GLU A 233 0.13 29.30 18.73
C GLU A 233 -0.04 28.20 17.68
N SER A 234 -0.99 28.34 16.78
CA SER A 234 -1.07 27.47 15.60
C SER A 234 0.00 27.89 14.57
N VAL A 235 1.00 27.03 14.37
CA VAL A 235 2.01 27.20 13.32
C VAL A 235 1.31 27.44 11.97
N LYS A 236 1.55 28.58 11.33
CA LYS A 236 1.05 28.88 9.98
C LYS A 236 1.60 27.86 9.00
N ARG A 237 0.79 26.84 8.67
CA ARG A 237 1.10 25.84 7.65
C ARG A 237 1.05 26.49 6.27
N MET A 238 1.98 26.12 5.40
CA MET A 238 1.93 26.56 4.01
C MET A 238 0.72 25.91 3.31
N ASN A 239 0.10 26.65 2.37
CA ASN A 239 -1.00 26.12 1.57
C ASN A 239 -0.51 24.89 0.78
N PHE A 240 -1.24 23.79 0.87
CA PHE A 240 -0.96 22.52 0.20
C PHE A 240 -0.69 22.70 -1.31
N PHE A 241 -1.53 23.44 -2.00
CA PHE A 241 -1.38 23.68 -3.45
C PHE A 241 -0.08 24.42 -3.80
N LYS A 242 0.37 25.34 -2.92
CA LYS A 242 1.65 26.03 -3.12
C LYS A 242 2.84 25.09 -2.94
N ALA A 243 2.78 24.21 -1.93
CA ALA A 243 3.81 23.19 -1.70
C ALA A 243 3.85 22.17 -2.85
N PHE A 244 2.70 21.74 -3.32
CA PHE A 244 2.55 20.84 -4.47
C PHE A 244 3.17 21.46 -5.75
N LYS A 245 2.85 22.70 -6.05
CA LYS A 245 3.41 23.42 -7.22
C LYS A 245 4.93 23.53 -7.16
N GLU A 246 5.50 23.78 -5.98
CA GLU A 246 6.96 23.85 -5.82
C GLU A 246 7.62 22.45 -5.88
N ALA A 247 6.98 21.42 -5.33
CA ALA A 247 7.46 20.04 -5.43
C ALA A 247 7.55 19.60 -6.89
N ILE A 248 6.50 19.80 -7.69
CA ILE A 248 6.49 19.44 -9.13
C ILE A 248 7.53 20.20 -9.96
N LYS A 249 7.87 21.42 -9.59
CA LYS A 249 8.96 22.18 -10.24
C LYS A 249 10.35 21.60 -9.92
N THR A 250 10.46 20.71 -8.95
CA THR A 250 11.75 20.14 -8.53
C THR A 250 12.02 18.85 -9.28
N LYS A 251 13.01 18.87 -10.18
CA LYS A 251 13.35 17.75 -11.08
C LYS A 251 13.57 16.44 -10.33
N SER A 252 14.22 16.46 -9.16
CA SER A 252 14.43 15.27 -8.35
C SER A 252 13.11 14.64 -7.89
N PHE A 253 12.14 15.46 -7.50
CA PHE A 253 10.81 15.04 -7.08
C PHE A 253 10.02 14.40 -8.24
N VAL A 254 10.00 15.05 -9.41
CA VAL A 254 9.28 14.53 -10.58
C VAL A 254 9.85 13.18 -11.04
N VAL A 255 11.18 13.06 -11.13
CA VAL A 255 11.85 11.81 -11.53
C VAL A 255 11.58 10.70 -10.51
N TRP A 256 11.67 11.04 -9.23
CA TRP A 256 11.33 10.10 -8.15
C TRP A 256 9.88 9.65 -8.21
N PHE A 257 8.98 10.57 -8.48
CA PHE A 257 7.55 10.29 -8.60
C PHE A 257 7.23 9.37 -9.79
N ILE A 258 7.79 9.63 -10.99
CA ILE A 258 7.62 8.76 -12.17
C ILE A 258 8.14 7.36 -11.87
N PHE A 259 9.32 7.25 -11.24
CA PHE A 259 9.82 5.95 -10.79
C PHE A 259 8.86 5.27 -9.80
N GLY A 260 8.35 6.00 -8.82
CA GLY A 260 7.40 5.50 -7.83
C GLY A 260 6.12 4.95 -8.46
N ILE A 261 5.59 5.63 -9.50
CA ILE A 261 4.47 5.14 -10.33
C ILE A 261 4.82 3.79 -10.96
N CYS A 262 5.90 3.72 -11.71
CA CYS A 262 6.29 2.51 -12.42
C CYS A 262 6.56 1.34 -11.45
N ASN A 263 7.21 1.62 -10.32
CA ASN A 263 7.47 0.63 -9.28
C ASN A 263 6.18 0.15 -8.58
N GLY A 264 5.23 1.06 -8.34
CA GLY A 264 3.92 0.72 -7.77
C GLY A 264 3.13 -0.21 -8.70
N ILE A 265 2.99 0.15 -9.97
CA ILE A 265 2.32 -0.67 -11.00
C ILE A 265 2.99 -2.04 -11.12
N TRP A 266 4.33 -2.09 -11.16
CA TRP A 266 5.08 -3.35 -11.22
C TRP A 266 4.73 -4.28 -10.05
N ILE A 267 4.78 -3.79 -8.81
CA ILE A 267 4.47 -4.59 -7.62
C ILE A 267 3.00 -5.04 -7.67
N ALA A 268 2.08 -4.12 -7.96
CA ALA A 268 0.66 -4.40 -7.97
C ALA A 268 0.30 -5.48 -9.01
N LEU A 269 0.77 -5.35 -10.25
CA LEU A 269 0.55 -6.35 -11.30
C LEU A 269 1.06 -7.74 -10.90
N VAL A 270 2.30 -7.84 -10.39
CA VAL A 270 2.89 -9.13 -9.99
C VAL A 270 2.11 -9.79 -8.86
N VAL A 271 1.64 -9.00 -7.89
CA VAL A 271 0.90 -9.54 -6.72
C VAL A 271 -0.54 -9.88 -7.08
N THR A 272 -1.27 -8.97 -7.72
CA THR A 272 -2.69 -9.17 -8.08
C THR A 272 -2.86 -10.31 -9.07
N ASN A 273 -1.99 -10.39 -10.07
CA ASN A 273 -2.07 -11.43 -11.10
C ASN A 273 -1.64 -12.82 -10.59
N MET A 274 -0.99 -12.92 -9.44
CA MET A 274 -0.54 -14.21 -8.92
C MET A 274 -1.69 -15.18 -8.63
N LEU A 275 -2.89 -14.67 -8.27
CA LEU A 275 -4.08 -15.50 -8.14
C LEU A 275 -4.51 -16.14 -9.46
N TYR A 276 -4.49 -15.34 -10.54
CA TYR A 276 -4.79 -15.88 -11.88
C TYR A 276 -3.75 -16.91 -12.33
N ILE A 277 -2.48 -16.71 -11.99
CA ILE A 277 -1.41 -17.69 -12.27
C ILE A 277 -1.66 -18.99 -11.52
N THR A 278 -1.95 -18.94 -10.22
CA THR A 278 -2.17 -20.15 -9.41
C THR A 278 -3.43 -20.89 -9.85
N THR A 279 -4.51 -20.19 -10.13
CA THR A 279 -5.81 -20.76 -10.48
C THR A 279 -5.84 -21.31 -11.91
N PHE A 280 -5.44 -20.49 -12.89
CA PHE A 280 -5.65 -20.85 -14.30
C PHE A 280 -4.43 -21.47 -14.98
N VAL A 281 -3.21 -21.06 -14.61
CA VAL A 281 -1.99 -21.52 -15.28
C VAL A 281 -1.38 -22.73 -14.57
N LEU A 282 -1.25 -22.69 -13.25
CA LEU A 282 -0.68 -23.76 -12.45
C LEU A 282 -1.73 -24.77 -11.98
N GLN A 283 -2.99 -24.36 -11.91
CA GLN A 283 -4.12 -25.18 -11.43
C GLN A 283 -3.86 -25.78 -10.03
N VAL A 284 -3.36 -24.93 -9.12
CA VAL A 284 -3.02 -25.28 -7.74
C VAL A 284 -3.84 -24.45 -6.76
N GLY A 285 -4.01 -24.95 -5.54
CA GLY A 285 -4.77 -24.28 -4.50
C GLY A 285 -4.10 -23.01 -3.94
N GLY A 286 -4.82 -22.25 -3.14
CA GLY A 286 -4.36 -21.03 -2.50
C GLY A 286 -3.13 -21.20 -1.60
N ASP A 287 -2.85 -22.41 -1.11
CA ASP A 287 -1.65 -22.76 -0.36
C ASP A 287 -0.36 -22.52 -1.18
N MET A 288 -0.37 -22.79 -2.48
CA MET A 288 0.79 -22.55 -3.35
C MET A 288 1.03 -21.07 -3.64
N PHE A 289 0.00 -20.26 -3.67
CA PHE A 289 0.14 -18.80 -3.66
C PHE A 289 1.00 -18.33 -2.47
N LEU A 290 0.78 -18.92 -1.28
CA LEU A 290 1.55 -18.62 -0.08
C LEU A 290 3.03 -18.98 -0.22
N VAL A 291 3.31 -20.16 -0.79
CA VAL A 291 4.69 -20.63 -1.00
C VAL A 291 5.44 -19.69 -1.93
N ILE A 292 4.82 -19.30 -3.04
CA ILE A 292 5.44 -18.43 -4.05
C ILE A 292 5.73 -17.06 -3.45
N LEU A 293 4.73 -16.39 -2.86
CA LEU A 293 4.92 -15.06 -2.27
C LEU A 293 5.78 -15.10 -1.00
N GLY A 294 5.65 -16.15 -0.19
CA GLY A 294 6.47 -16.34 0.99
C GLY A 294 7.95 -16.46 0.66
N LEU A 295 8.32 -17.21 -0.38
CA LEU A 295 9.70 -17.35 -0.82
C LEU A 295 10.23 -16.06 -1.48
N ASN A 296 9.39 -15.30 -2.20
CA ASN A 296 9.75 -13.95 -2.65
C ASN A 296 10.09 -13.04 -1.46
N LEU A 297 9.27 -13.04 -0.41
CA LEU A 297 9.52 -12.27 0.81
C LEU A 297 10.80 -12.72 1.53
N VAL A 298 11.04 -14.01 1.64
CA VAL A 298 12.28 -14.57 2.23
C VAL A 298 13.49 -14.10 1.42
N GLY A 299 13.44 -14.19 0.09
CA GLY A 299 14.49 -13.67 -0.79
C GLY A 299 14.76 -12.18 -0.56
N THR A 300 13.69 -11.39 -0.45
CA THR A 300 13.78 -9.96 -0.16
C THR A 300 14.48 -9.69 1.17
N LEU A 301 14.06 -10.35 2.25
CA LEU A 301 14.63 -10.15 3.59
C LEU A 301 16.12 -10.57 3.66
N ILE A 302 16.48 -11.70 3.07
CA ILE A 302 17.87 -12.20 3.02
C ILE A 302 18.78 -11.24 2.23
N SER A 303 18.26 -10.63 1.17
CA SER A 303 19.05 -9.76 0.31
C SER A 303 19.31 -8.37 0.88
N ILE A 304 18.48 -7.85 1.79
CA ILE A 304 18.62 -6.50 2.39
C ILE A 304 20.04 -6.27 2.96
N PRO A 305 20.61 -7.14 3.82
CA PRO A 305 21.97 -6.95 4.34
C PRO A 305 23.04 -6.95 3.24
N ILE A 306 22.86 -7.73 2.19
CA ILE A 306 23.78 -7.82 1.04
C ILE A 306 23.77 -6.48 0.29
N TRP A 307 22.57 -5.96 -0.01
CA TRP A 307 22.41 -4.68 -0.68
C TRP A 307 22.95 -3.52 0.16
N LEU A 308 22.71 -3.49 1.47
CA LEU A 308 23.25 -2.46 2.37
C LEU A 308 24.78 -2.48 2.41
N ARG A 309 25.43 -3.66 2.32
CA ARG A 309 26.90 -3.75 2.16
C ARG A 309 27.37 -3.20 0.82
N TYR A 310 26.66 -3.53 -0.27
CA TYR A 310 26.95 -3.04 -1.60
C TYR A 310 26.83 -1.51 -1.69
N ILE A 311 25.78 -0.92 -1.09
CA ILE A 311 25.57 0.53 -0.95
C ILE A 311 26.79 1.21 -0.33
N ARG A 312 27.23 0.70 0.83
CA ARG A 312 28.37 1.28 1.56
C ARG A 312 29.67 1.19 0.76
N LYS A 313 29.88 0.09 0.03
CA LYS A 313 31.09 -0.12 -0.77
C LYS A 313 31.14 0.76 -2.02
N THR A 314 30.00 0.98 -2.67
CA THR A 314 29.94 1.65 -3.97
C THR A 314 30.05 3.18 -3.84
N ASN A 315 29.66 3.74 -2.69
CA ASN A 315 29.60 5.18 -2.41
C ASN A 315 28.91 6.02 -3.51
N ASN A 316 28.08 5.38 -4.33
CA ASN A 316 27.31 5.98 -5.42
C ASN A 316 25.88 5.45 -5.38
N ASN A 317 25.02 6.18 -4.68
CA ASN A 317 23.64 5.79 -4.43
C ASN A 317 22.82 5.65 -5.73
N LYS A 318 23.05 6.54 -6.71
CA LYS A 318 22.35 6.50 -8.00
C LYS A 318 22.69 5.22 -8.78
N LYS A 319 23.99 4.90 -8.89
CA LYS A 319 24.46 3.68 -9.59
C LYS A 319 23.89 2.42 -8.96
N ALA A 320 23.97 2.32 -7.64
CA ALA A 320 23.53 1.15 -6.92
C ALA A 320 21.98 0.96 -7.00
N PHE A 321 21.22 2.05 -6.97
CA PHE A 321 19.77 2.03 -7.20
C PHE A 321 19.41 1.52 -8.60
N VAL A 322 20.08 2.03 -9.62
CA VAL A 322 19.86 1.61 -11.03
C VAL A 322 20.22 0.14 -11.22
N VAL A 323 21.31 -0.34 -10.62
CA VAL A 323 21.70 -1.77 -10.67
C VAL A 323 20.61 -2.64 -10.02
N ALA A 324 20.11 -2.26 -8.84
CA ALA A 324 19.02 -3.00 -8.18
C ALA A 324 17.74 -3.01 -9.04
N GLY A 325 17.40 -1.87 -9.66
CA GLY A 325 16.25 -1.77 -10.55
C GLY A 325 16.38 -2.63 -11.80
N LEU A 326 17.54 -2.61 -12.48
CA LEU A 326 17.79 -3.44 -13.66
C LEU A 326 17.77 -4.94 -13.33
N LEU A 327 18.35 -5.34 -12.19
CA LEU A 327 18.28 -6.73 -11.73
C LEU A 327 16.84 -7.15 -11.42
N SER A 328 16.02 -6.26 -10.85
CA SER A 328 14.60 -6.54 -10.64
C SER A 328 13.85 -6.70 -11.96
N CYS A 329 14.15 -5.88 -13.00
CA CYS A 329 13.58 -6.07 -14.33
C CYS A 329 13.98 -7.43 -14.92
N VAL A 330 15.28 -7.75 -14.90
CA VAL A 330 15.81 -9.03 -15.42
C VAL A 330 15.19 -10.23 -14.69
N ALA A 331 14.95 -10.13 -13.38
CA ALA A 331 14.31 -11.19 -12.61
C ALA A 331 12.79 -11.29 -12.85
N THR A 332 12.14 -10.22 -13.34
CA THR A 332 10.70 -10.19 -13.62
C THR A 332 10.36 -10.84 -14.96
N PHE A 333 11.13 -10.57 -16.03
CA PHE A 333 10.83 -11.09 -17.36
C PHE A 333 10.68 -12.63 -17.44
N PRO A 334 11.52 -13.44 -16.79
CA PRO A 334 11.38 -14.91 -16.79
C PRO A 334 10.05 -15.42 -16.23
N LEU A 335 9.39 -14.64 -15.37
CA LEU A 335 8.06 -15.00 -14.82
C LEU A 335 6.97 -15.15 -15.89
N THR A 336 7.23 -14.78 -17.14
CA THR A 336 6.35 -15.09 -18.28
C THR A 336 6.49 -16.53 -18.77
N PHE A 337 7.68 -17.12 -18.63
CA PHE A 337 8.09 -18.34 -19.35
C PHE A 337 8.23 -19.58 -18.45
N PHE A 338 7.78 -19.53 -17.19
CA PHE A 338 7.82 -20.69 -16.31
C PHE A 338 7.02 -21.86 -16.90
N GLN A 339 7.50 -23.09 -16.67
CA GLN A 339 6.84 -24.30 -17.18
C GLN A 339 6.04 -25.03 -16.08
N GLY A 340 6.34 -24.76 -14.80
CA GLY A 340 5.67 -25.42 -13.69
C GLY A 340 5.87 -24.71 -12.36
N LEU A 341 5.33 -25.31 -11.30
CA LEU A 341 5.35 -24.76 -9.95
C LEU A 341 6.77 -24.53 -9.42
N ILE A 342 7.70 -25.45 -9.66
CA ILE A 342 9.08 -25.32 -9.16
C ILE A 342 9.78 -24.13 -9.81
N ASP A 343 9.57 -23.91 -11.11
CA ASP A 343 10.20 -22.83 -11.84
C ASP A 343 9.77 -21.48 -11.29
N ILE A 344 8.46 -21.27 -11.10
CA ILE A 344 7.94 -19.99 -10.60
C ILE A 344 8.36 -19.74 -9.14
N ILE A 345 8.48 -20.79 -8.32
CA ILE A 345 9.00 -20.68 -6.96
C ILE A 345 10.44 -20.17 -6.96
N ILE A 346 11.30 -20.76 -7.79
CA ILE A 346 12.70 -20.35 -7.92
C ILE A 346 12.79 -18.90 -8.46
N MET A 347 12.01 -18.60 -9.49
CA MET A 347 11.98 -17.25 -10.09
C MET A 347 11.47 -16.19 -9.09
N ALA A 348 10.43 -16.50 -8.31
CA ALA A 348 9.92 -15.63 -7.27
C ALA A 348 10.96 -15.35 -6.17
N PHE A 349 11.73 -16.37 -5.75
CA PHE A 349 12.81 -16.18 -4.81
C PHE A 349 13.93 -15.29 -5.38
N ILE A 350 14.34 -15.50 -6.64
CA ILE A 350 15.34 -14.67 -7.32
C ILE A 350 14.84 -13.22 -7.46
N LEU A 351 13.55 -13.04 -7.81
CA LEU A 351 12.93 -11.72 -7.84
C LEU A 351 13.00 -11.04 -6.47
N GLY A 352 12.71 -11.77 -5.39
CA GLY A 352 12.85 -11.27 -4.02
C GLY A 352 14.27 -10.79 -3.71
N LEU A 353 15.30 -11.54 -4.12
CA LEU A 353 16.70 -11.13 -3.93
C LEU A 353 17.02 -9.79 -4.64
N ALA A 354 16.48 -9.55 -5.81
CA ALA A 354 16.65 -8.30 -6.54
C ALA A 354 15.82 -7.16 -5.90
N GLN A 355 14.57 -7.42 -5.53
CA GLN A 355 13.62 -6.48 -4.96
C GLN A 355 14.10 -5.89 -3.62
N GLY A 356 14.78 -6.69 -2.80
CA GLY A 356 15.36 -6.21 -1.53
C GLY A 356 16.34 -5.05 -1.71
N GLY A 357 17.02 -4.99 -2.87
CA GLY A 357 17.84 -3.84 -3.26
C GLY A 357 17.04 -2.57 -3.43
N LEU A 358 15.99 -2.60 -4.25
CA LEU A 358 15.12 -1.44 -4.47
C LEU A 358 14.50 -0.96 -3.17
N ASN A 359 13.92 -1.86 -2.37
CA ASN A 359 13.30 -1.52 -1.09
C ASN A 359 14.29 -0.86 -0.12
N SER A 360 15.54 -1.38 -0.04
CA SER A 360 16.58 -0.79 0.81
C SER A 360 16.92 0.64 0.41
N TYR A 361 16.99 0.95 -0.90
CA TYR A 361 17.32 2.29 -1.37
C TYR A 361 16.16 3.27 -1.31
N ILE A 362 14.94 2.82 -1.62
CA ILE A 362 13.73 3.66 -1.66
C ILE A 362 13.54 4.38 -0.32
N TYR A 363 13.52 3.63 0.77
CA TYR A 363 13.16 4.14 2.08
C TYR A 363 14.33 4.77 2.83
N THR A 364 15.56 4.30 2.61
CA THR A 364 16.69 4.72 3.44
C THR A 364 17.50 5.87 2.84
N ILE A 365 17.52 6.03 1.53
CA ILE A 365 18.45 6.95 0.87
C ILE A 365 17.74 7.89 -0.11
N VAL A 366 17.04 7.34 -1.11
CA VAL A 366 16.53 8.14 -2.23
C VAL A 366 15.35 9.01 -1.78
N GLY A 367 14.36 8.46 -1.11
CA GLY A 367 13.21 9.20 -0.62
C GLY A 367 13.59 10.37 0.29
N PRO A 368 14.40 10.16 1.36
CA PRO A 368 14.91 11.25 2.18
C PRO A 368 15.69 12.31 1.39
N SER A 369 16.59 11.90 0.47
CA SER A 369 17.39 12.86 -0.31
C SER A 369 16.56 13.74 -1.25
N VAL A 370 15.49 13.19 -1.83
CA VAL A 370 14.54 13.97 -2.63
C VAL A 370 13.78 14.98 -1.76
N THR A 371 13.33 14.55 -0.57
CA THR A 371 12.66 15.43 0.38
C THR A 371 13.56 16.58 0.81
N GLU A 372 14.82 16.30 1.12
CA GLU A 372 15.83 17.32 1.46
C GLU A 372 16.07 18.31 0.30
N ASP A 373 16.17 17.82 -0.95
CA ASP A 373 16.36 18.67 -2.14
C ASP A 373 15.19 19.64 -2.34
N VAL A 374 13.95 19.16 -2.13
CA VAL A 374 12.75 20.03 -2.20
C VAL A 374 12.74 21.06 -1.08
N ILE A 375 13.05 20.67 0.16
CA ILE A 375 13.08 21.56 1.33
C ILE A 375 14.12 22.66 1.16
N VAL A 376 15.33 22.29 0.74
CA VAL A 376 16.41 23.27 0.48
C VAL A 376 15.99 24.27 -0.58
N LYS A 377 15.30 23.82 -1.65
CA LYS A 377 14.81 24.71 -2.70
C LYS A 377 13.67 25.61 -2.23
N MET A 378 12.80 25.11 -1.34
CA MET A 378 11.70 25.88 -0.77
C MET A 378 12.11 26.82 0.37
N GLY A 379 13.26 26.58 1.01
CA GLY A 379 13.71 27.32 2.18
C GLY A 379 12.81 27.17 3.42
N LYS A 380 11.96 26.14 3.46
CA LYS A 380 10.99 25.91 4.55
C LYS A 380 10.87 24.42 4.86
N ASN A 381 10.88 24.06 6.14
CA ASN A 381 10.70 22.68 6.57
C ASN A 381 9.24 22.23 6.44
N GLN A 382 8.91 21.59 5.34
CA GLN A 382 7.57 21.12 4.99
C GLN A 382 7.54 19.59 4.77
N LYS A 383 8.39 18.83 5.50
CA LYS A 383 8.48 17.35 5.37
C LYS A 383 7.13 16.67 5.37
N GLY A 384 6.25 17.04 6.30
CA GLY A 384 4.92 16.41 6.42
C GLY A 384 4.02 16.68 5.20
N VAL A 385 4.08 17.88 4.63
CA VAL A 385 3.30 18.21 3.42
C VAL A 385 3.83 17.44 2.21
N LEU A 386 5.15 17.32 2.06
CA LEU A 386 5.77 16.56 0.96
C LEU A 386 5.46 15.06 1.05
N LEU A 387 5.48 14.49 2.25
CA LEU A 387 5.06 13.10 2.46
C LEU A 387 3.57 12.91 2.12
N GLY A 388 2.72 13.86 2.49
CA GLY A 388 1.30 13.85 2.12
C GLY A 388 1.08 13.93 0.61
N ILE A 389 1.82 14.80 -0.09
CA ILE A 389 1.79 14.89 -1.56
C ILE A 389 2.21 13.56 -2.18
N SER A 390 3.32 12.97 -1.72
CA SER A 390 3.80 11.68 -2.23
C SER A 390 2.79 10.56 -2.01
N ALA A 391 2.15 10.50 -0.84
CA ALA A 391 1.12 9.51 -0.53
C ALA A 391 -0.12 9.68 -1.41
N MET A 392 -0.58 10.93 -1.63
CA MET A 392 -1.71 11.22 -2.51
C MET A 392 -1.43 10.78 -3.95
N LEU A 393 -0.25 11.11 -4.46
CA LEU A 393 0.14 10.76 -5.83
C LEU A 393 0.31 9.24 -6.02
N LEU A 394 0.82 8.52 -5.03
CA LEU A 394 0.92 7.05 -5.09
C LEU A 394 -0.46 6.38 -5.06
N ARG A 395 -1.46 6.98 -4.40
CA ARG A 395 -2.84 6.47 -4.47
C ARG A 395 -3.45 6.56 -5.86
N LEU A 396 -3.10 7.60 -6.66
CA LEU A 396 -3.58 7.72 -8.05
C LEU A 396 -3.10 6.56 -8.94
N VAL A 397 -2.07 5.86 -8.52
CA VAL A 397 -1.47 4.73 -9.25
C VAL A 397 -2.10 3.39 -8.89
N ALA A 398 -2.73 3.32 -7.72
CA ALA A 398 -3.20 2.08 -7.11
C ALA A 398 -4.27 1.30 -7.91
N TYR A 399 -4.77 1.88 -9.00
CA TYR A 399 -5.82 1.26 -9.83
C TYR A 399 -5.45 1.18 -11.32
N ILE A 400 -4.23 1.57 -11.68
CA ILE A 400 -3.73 1.46 -13.08
C ILE A 400 -3.47 0.00 -13.43
N ASP A 401 -3.04 -0.80 -12.46
CA ASP A 401 -2.81 -2.23 -12.64
C ASP A 401 -4.09 -2.98 -13.00
N GLU A 402 -5.22 -2.69 -12.34
CA GLU A 402 -6.51 -3.29 -12.66
C GLU A 402 -6.96 -2.94 -14.08
N PHE A 403 -6.74 -1.70 -14.52
CA PHE A 403 -7.03 -1.30 -15.90
C PHE A 403 -6.14 -2.05 -16.92
N ILE A 404 -4.86 -2.25 -16.61
CA ILE A 404 -3.95 -3.05 -17.47
C ILE A 404 -4.43 -4.50 -17.53
N ILE A 405 -4.80 -5.09 -16.41
CA ILE A 405 -5.32 -6.47 -16.35
C ILE A 405 -6.60 -6.56 -17.19
N ALA A 406 -7.54 -5.64 -17.00
CA ALA A 406 -8.79 -5.63 -17.75
C ALA A 406 -8.56 -5.58 -19.27
N VAL A 407 -7.71 -4.67 -19.76
CA VAL A 407 -7.37 -4.58 -21.18
C VAL A 407 -6.75 -5.86 -21.73
N VAL A 408 -5.88 -6.51 -20.95
CA VAL A 408 -5.28 -7.78 -21.40
C VAL A 408 -6.31 -8.90 -21.39
N HIS A 409 -7.14 -9.01 -20.36
CA HIS A 409 -8.19 -10.03 -20.27
C HIS A 409 -9.19 -9.88 -21.43
N ASP A 410 -9.69 -8.67 -21.70
CA ASP A 410 -10.60 -8.40 -22.83
C ASP A 410 -9.95 -8.79 -24.18
N THR A 411 -8.69 -8.42 -24.37
CA THR A 411 -8.02 -8.69 -25.68
C THR A 411 -7.63 -10.15 -25.87
N THR A 412 -7.47 -10.91 -24.78
CA THR A 412 -7.11 -12.34 -24.83
C THR A 412 -8.30 -13.27 -24.68
N GLY A 413 -9.51 -12.74 -24.44
CA GLY A 413 -10.74 -13.51 -24.38
C GLY A 413 -10.98 -14.20 -23.05
N PHE A 414 -10.51 -13.63 -21.94
CA PHE A 414 -10.87 -14.08 -20.59
C PHE A 414 -12.38 -13.88 -20.37
N ILE A 415 -13.08 -14.90 -19.89
CA ILE A 415 -14.52 -14.83 -19.64
C ILE A 415 -14.78 -14.80 -18.13
N ALA A 416 -15.37 -13.68 -17.68
CA ALA A 416 -15.71 -13.49 -16.27
C ALA A 416 -16.71 -14.55 -15.75
N GLY A 417 -16.70 -14.80 -14.44
CA GLY A 417 -17.60 -15.78 -13.81
C GLY A 417 -17.09 -17.23 -13.82
N ASN A 418 -15.81 -17.43 -14.18
CA ASN A 418 -15.15 -18.74 -14.15
C ASN A 418 -14.04 -18.71 -13.11
N ASP A 419 -14.22 -19.39 -12.00
CA ASP A 419 -13.29 -19.38 -10.85
C ASP A 419 -12.25 -20.51 -10.87
N ASN A 420 -12.26 -21.35 -11.91
CA ASN A 420 -11.30 -22.44 -12.11
C ASN A 420 -11.01 -22.66 -13.61
N TYR A 421 -9.93 -23.39 -13.88
CA TYR A 421 -9.46 -23.65 -15.24
C TYR A 421 -10.47 -24.45 -16.09
N ALA A 422 -11.16 -25.43 -15.50
CA ALA A 422 -12.08 -26.30 -16.25
C ALA A 422 -13.30 -25.51 -16.76
N ASP A 423 -13.88 -24.67 -15.92
CA ASP A 423 -15.01 -23.82 -16.29
C ASP A 423 -14.58 -22.75 -17.30
N MET A 424 -13.40 -22.14 -17.13
CA MET A 424 -12.82 -21.21 -18.08
C MET A 424 -12.61 -21.86 -19.46
N LEU A 425 -12.03 -23.06 -19.49
CA LEU A 425 -11.84 -23.82 -20.74
C LEU A 425 -13.16 -24.08 -21.44
N ALA A 426 -14.18 -24.52 -20.69
CA ALA A 426 -15.51 -24.78 -21.26
C ALA A 426 -16.14 -23.50 -21.82
N ALA A 427 -16.11 -22.40 -21.06
CA ALA A 427 -16.66 -21.12 -21.49
C ALA A 427 -15.99 -20.54 -22.72
N VAL A 428 -14.64 -20.53 -22.75
CA VAL A 428 -13.84 -20.03 -23.89
C VAL A 428 -14.06 -20.90 -25.12
N THR A 429 -14.14 -22.23 -24.98
CA THR A 429 -14.41 -23.14 -26.09
C THR A 429 -15.82 -22.94 -26.64
N LEU A 430 -16.81 -22.74 -25.79
CA LEU A 430 -18.19 -22.46 -26.20
C LEU A 430 -18.32 -21.13 -26.94
N ALA A 431 -17.53 -20.13 -26.55
CA ALA A 431 -17.45 -18.85 -27.23
C ALA A 431 -16.63 -18.88 -28.55
N GLY A 432 -16.03 -20.02 -28.90
CA GLY A 432 -15.18 -20.16 -30.09
C GLY A 432 -13.79 -19.51 -29.94
N GLY A 433 -13.35 -19.25 -28.71
CA GLY A 433 -12.05 -18.68 -28.39
C GLY A 433 -10.94 -19.73 -28.25
N ASP A 434 -9.72 -19.26 -27.96
CA ASP A 434 -8.55 -20.10 -27.67
C ASP A 434 -8.07 -19.88 -26.23
N ILE A 435 -8.18 -20.91 -25.39
CA ILE A 435 -7.71 -20.88 -24.00
C ILE A 435 -6.21 -20.54 -23.90
N ASN A 436 -5.40 -20.90 -24.88
CA ASN A 436 -3.98 -20.58 -24.85
C ASN A 436 -3.73 -19.08 -24.93
N LEU A 437 -4.57 -18.32 -25.63
CA LEU A 437 -4.46 -16.85 -25.66
C LEU A 437 -4.75 -16.26 -24.28
N VAL A 438 -5.76 -16.77 -23.57
CA VAL A 438 -6.08 -16.38 -22.19
C VAL A 438 -4.88 -16.65 -21.28
N LEU A 439 -4.31 -17.85 -21.34
CA LEU A 439 -3.15 -18.22 -20.51
C LEU A 439 -1.91 -17.38 -20.86
N ILE A 440 -1.69 -17.05 -22.13
CA ILE A 440 -0.62 -16.12 -22.55
C ILE A 440 -0.85 -14.73 -21.99
N GLY A 441 -2.08 -14.23 -22.01
CA GLY A 441 -2.43 -12.95 -21.40
C GLY A 441 -2.05 -12.89 -19.91
N ILE A 442 -2.48 -13.88 -19.15
CA ILE A 442 -2.17 -14.00 -17.71
C ILE A 442 -0.64 -14.06 -17.49
N ARG A 443 0.10 -14.79 -18.31
CA ARG A 443 1.58 -14.87 -18.25
C ARG A 443 2.26 -13.55 -18.58
N LEU A 444 1.76 -12.80 -19.58
CA LEU A 444 2.29 -11.48 -19.94
C LEU A 444 2.12 -10.46 -18.81
N ILE A 445 0.97 -10.49 -18.12
CA ILE A 445 0.72 -9.64 -16.94
C ILE A 445 1.68 -10.02 -15.79
N GLN A 446 2.13 -11.26 -15.70
CA GLN A 446 3.03 -11.71 -14.62
C GLN A 446 4.48 -11.25 -14.83
N GLY A 447 4.94 -11.13 -16.06
CA GLY A 447 6.37 -10.91 -16.33
C GLY A 447 6.69 -9.77 -17.28
N VAL A 448 6.30 -9.88 -18.58
CA VAL A 448 6.71 -8.89 -19.60
C VAL A 448 6.16 -7.50 -19.30
N ILE A 449 4.87 -7.36 -19.08
CA ILE A 449 4.24 -6.04 -18.88
C ILE A 449 4.83 -5.33 -17.66
N PRO A 450 4.83 -5.91 -16.44
CA PRO A 450 5.41 -5.27 -15.29
C PRO A 450 6.92 -5.05 -15.42
N GLY A 451 7.65 -5.96 -16.07
CA GLY A 451 9.07 -5.81 -16.34
C GLY A 451 9.39 -4.60 -17.22
N VAL A 452 8.59 -4.36 -18.27
CA VAL A 452 8.71 -3.18 -19.15
C VAL A 452 8.37 -1.89 -18.38
N VAL A 453 7.29 -1.90 -17.60
CA VAL A 453 6.88 -0.73 -16.79
C VAL A 453 8.00 -0.34 -15.81
N LEU A 454 8.55 -1.31 -15.08
CA LEU A 454 9.66 -1.05 -14.17
C LEU A 454 10.89 -0.55 -14.91
N LEU A 455 11.21 -1.14 -16.07
CA LEU A 455 12.36 -0.75 -16.89
C LEU A 455 12.25 0.72 -17.33
N ILE A 456 11.08 1.17 -17.75
CA ILE A 456 10.83 2.59 -18.09
C ILE A 456 11.14 3.47 -16.87
N GLY A 457 10.63 3.12 -15.68
CA GLY A 457 10.89 3.86 -14.44
C GLY A 457 12.38 3.93 -14.10
N VAL A 458 13.10 2.82 -14.22
CA VAL A 458 14.54 2.73 -13.94
C VAL A 458 15.35 3.56 -14.95
N LEU A 459 15.02 3.50 -16.25
CA LEU A 459 15.70 4.27 -17.30
C LEU A 459 15.46 5.78 -17.13
N VAL A 460 14.23 6.19 -16.82
CA VAL A 460 13.91 7.59 -16.50
C VAL A 460 14.72 8.05 -15.27
N PHE A 461 14.77 7.25 -14.22
CA PHE A 461 15.56 7.54 -13.04
C PHE A 461 17.07 7.63 -13.38
N TRP A 462 17.60 6.67 -14.11
CA TRP A 462 19.00 6.66 -14.51
C TRP A 462 19.39 7.91 -15.30
N LYS A 463 18.60 8.28 -16.31
CA LYS A 463 18.91 9.42 -17.18
C LYS A 463 18.72 10.77 -16.52
N PHE A 464 17.64 10.95 -15.76
CA PHE A 464 17.16 12.28 -15.35
C PHE A 464 17.34 12.59 -13.85
N PHE A 465 17.67 11.61 -12.99
CA PHE A 465 17.80 11.87 -11.55
C PHE A 465 19.04 12.75 -11.26
N PRO A 466 18.82 13.96 -10.66
CA PRO A 466 19.85 14.98 -10.60
C PRO A 466 20.70 14.95 -9.32
N ILE A 467 20.36 14.12 -8.32
CA ILE A 467 21.07 14.13 -7.03
C ILE A 467 22.30 13.27 -7.13
N THR A 468 23.46 13.94 -7.18
CA THR A 468 24.80 13.33 -7.04
C THR A 468 25.21 13.29 -5.56
N GLN A 469 26.29 12.58 -5.24
CA GLN A 469 26.83 12.53 -3.87
C GLN A 469 27.23 13.95 -3.37
N GLU A 470 27.82 14.77 -4.23
CA GLU A 470 28.16 16.17 -3.91
C GLU A 470 26.91 17.00 -3.59
N LYS A 471 25.87 16.85 -4.40
CA LYS A 471 24.60 17.56 -4.18
C LYS A 471 23.92 17.09 -2.88
N LEU A 472 24.01 15.81 -2.54
CA LEU A 472 23.51 15.27 -1.27
C LEU A 472 24.22 15.94 -0.08
N LEU A 473 25.56 16.04 -0.12
CA LEU A 473 26.34 16.69 0.94
C LEU A 473 26.03 18.19 1.03
N SER A 474 25.92 18.86 -0.12
CA SER A 474 25.54 20.29 -0.19
C SER A 474 24.14 20.52 0.41
N ASN A 475 23.16 19.68 0.07
CA ASN A 475 21.81 19.77 0.62
C ASN A 475 21.81 19.59 2.16
N LYS A 476 22.59 18.63 2.69
CA LYS A 476 22.72 18.44 4.14
C LYS A 476 23.38 19.63 4.85
N ALA A 477 24.39 20.25 4.22
CA ALA A 477 25.00 21.48 4.76
C ALA A 477 23.97 22.64 4.80
N LYS A 478 23.25 22.85 3.71
CA LYS A 478 22.20 23.88 3.63
C LYS A 478 21.04 23.65 4.59
N MET A 479 20.67 22.38 4.84
CA MET A 479 19.66 22.04 5.86
C MET A 479 20.12 22.48 7.25
N LYS A 480 21.38 22.28 7.60
CA LYS A 480 21.97 22.76 8.87
C LYS A 480 21.99 24.28 8.96
N GLU A 481 22.35 24.98 7.89
CA GLU A 481 22.34 26.46 7.82
C GLU A 481 20.91 27.02 8.01
N LEU A 482 19.90 26.31 7.48
CA LEU A 482 18.49 26.68 7.62
C LEU A 482 17.88 26.29 8.99
N GLY A 483 18.65 25.60 9.87
CA GLY A 483 18.18 25.18 11.19
C GLY A 483 17.21 23.97 11.16
N PHE A 484 17.33 23.08 10.16
CA PHE A 484 16.40 21.95 9.95
C PHE A 484 17.05 20.58 10.22
#